data_a397cf676dcb967ed87bf3b3e62061ae
#
_entry.id   a397cf676dcb967ed87bf3b3e62061ae
#
_cell.length_a   1.000
_cell.length_b   1.000
_cell.length_c   1.000
_cell.angle_alpha   90.00
_cell.angle_beta   90.00
_cell.angle_gamma   90.00
#
_symmetry.space_group_name_H-M   'P 1'
#
loop_
_entity.id
_entity.type
_entity.pdbx_description
1 polymer ?
#
loop_
_entity_poly.entity_id
_entity_poly.type
_entity_poly.pdbx_seq_one_letter_code
_entity_poly.pdbx_strand_id
1 'polypeptide(L)'
;YILFPARISMTSRLKHLSGWATVMKNHYFAISEMLKKQQTEQLDAYLHSAINDIEANYISVNSGNLVLDAFISSFEMLAKEKQFAFSQKITLQPTQIPVSDYDLCTIVGNMLDNASEAVCKSRNPNRYVHFNVCISENNTFVIHMRNTCLPEDQIKKYPDHRMDHGYGLANIKIITEKYHGYMRSQYIEDSFETMIVIPILNRKRYF
;
A
#
# COMPACT_ATOMS: atom_id res chain seq x y z
N TYR A 1 -13.64 -8.16 40.77
CA TYR A 1 -12.31 -8.29 40.13
C TYR A 1 -12.55 -8.43 38.64
N ILE A 2 -12.44 -7.36 37.89
CA ILE A 2 -12.51 -7.35 36.42
C ILE A 2 -11.08 -7.39 35.93
N LEU A 3 -10.65 -8.51 35.36
CA LEU A 3 -9.36 -8.67 34.68
C LEU A 3 -9.39 -7.85 33.38
N PHE A 4 -8.61 -6.79 33.32
CA PHE A 4 -8.27 -6.07 32.09
C PHE A 4 -7.47 -7.00 31.16
N PRO A 5 -7.85 -7.14 29.88
CA PRO A 5 -7.01 -7.86 28.92
C PRO A 5 -5.72 -7.07 28.67
N ALA A 6 -4.63 -7.80 28.66
CA ALA A 6 -3.26 -7.33 28.61
C ALA A 6 -3.04 -6.25 27.53
N ARG A 7 -2.45 -5.14 27.95
CA ARG A 7 -1.74 -4.18 27.09
C ARG A 7 -0.76 -4.94 26.19
N ILE A 8 -1.08 -5.13 24.94
CA ILE A 8 -0.09 -5.49 23.94
C ILE A 8 0.82 -4.27 23.83
N SER A 9 2.03 -4.39 24.37
CA SER A 9 2.94 -3.28 24.57
C SER A 9 3.39 -2.72 23.23
N MET A 10 3.56 -1.39 23.17
CA MET A 10 4.14 -0.63 22.07
C MET A 10 5.48 -1.23 21.57
N THR A 11 6.22 -1.90 22.47
CA THR A 11 7.43 -2.68 22.20
C THR A 11 7.22 -3.89 21.27
N SER A 12 6.04 -4.51 21.25
CA SER A 12 5.73 -5.61 20.33
C SER A 12 5.52 -5.13 18.90
N ARG A 13 4.88 -3.96 18.72
CA ARG A 13 4.64 -3.34 17.40
C ARG A 13 5.93 -2.80 16.79
N LEU A 14 6.78 -2.16 17.57
CA LEU A 14 8.12 -1.73 17.14
C LEU A 14 9.02 -2.92 16.77
N LYS A 15 8.88 -4.06 17.45
CA LYS A 15 9.61 -5.30 17.10
C LYS A 15 9.15 -5.90 15.76
N HIS A 16 7.88 -5.82 15.40
CA HIS A 16 7.43 -6.29 14.09
C HIS A 16 7.90 -5.38 12.94
N LEU A 17 7.78 -4.06 13.09
CA LEU A 17 8.29 -3.09 12.10
C LEU A 17 9.82 -3.13 12.00
N SER A 18 10.53 -3.30 13.13
CA SER A 18 11.98 -3.48 13.14
C SER A 18 12.40 -4.80 12.52
N GLY A 19 11.60 -5.85 12.66
CA GLY A 19 11.83 -7.16 12.02
C GLY A 19 11.77 -7.08 10.49
N TRP A 20 10.73 -6.46 9.93
CA TRP A 20 10.58 -6.27 8.49
C TRP A 20 11.68 -5.38 7.90
N ALA A 21 11.96 -4.24 8.54
CA ALA A 21 13.03 -3.35 8.12
C ALA A 21 14.40 -4.05 8.14
N THR A 22 14.63 -4.91 9.15
CA THR A 22 15.86 -5.70 9.26
C THR A 22 15.95 -6.75 8.16
N VAL A 23 14.87 -7.47 7.87
CA VAL A 23 14.81 -8.46 6.79
C VAL A 23 15.06 -7.79 5.44
N MET A 24 14.35 -6.71 5.12
CA MET A 24 14.56 -5.94 3.89
C MET A 24 15.99 -5.40 3.76
N LYS A 25 16.54 -4.85 4.86
CA LYS A 25 17.92 -4.38 4.89
C LYS A 25 18.91 -5.51 4.57
N ASN A 26 18.68 -6.71 5.09
CA ASN A 26 19.54 -7.87 4.83
C ASN A 26 19.46 -8.31 3.35
N HIS A 27 18.27 -8.29 2.74
CA HIS A 27 18.12 -8.56 1.31
C HIS A 27 18.87 -7.52 0.47
N TYR A 28 18.71 -6.24 0.74
CA TYR A 28 19.43 -5.18 0.02
C TYR A 28 20.93 -5.26 0.23
N PHE A 29 21.39 -5.63 1.44
CA PHE A 29 22.80 -5.83 1.70
C PHE A 29 23.37 -7.01 0.89
N ALA A 30 22.68 -8.15 0.85
CA ALA A 30 23.07 -9.32 0.06
C ALA A 30 23.17 -8.98 -1.43
N ILE A 31 22.17 -8.31 -1.99
CA ILE A 31 22.15 -7.83 -3.38
C ILE A 31 23.36 -6.92 -3.66
N SER A 32 23.61 -5.96 -2.77
CA SER A 32 24.73 -5.01 -2.90
C SER A 32 26.09 -5.71 -2.89
N GLU A 33 26.27 -6.71 -2.03
CA GLU A 33 27.53 -7.48 -1.96
C GLU A 33 27.74 -8.35 -3.19
N MET A 34 26.67 -8.98 -3.72
CA MET A 34 26.75 -9.77 -4.96
C MET A 34 27.11 -8.87 -6.15
N LEU A 35 26.54 -7.66 -6.23
CA LEU A 35 26.87 -6.67 -7.26
C LEU A 35 28.33 -6.22 -7.17
N LYS A 36 28.82 -5.88 -5.97
CA LYS A 36 30.23 -5.48 -5.76
C LYS A 36 31.22 -6.55 -6.16
N LYS A 37 30.86 -7.83 -5.94
CA LYS A 37 31.68 -9.00 -6.28
C LYS A 37 31.49 -9.45 -7.73
N GLN A 38 30.66 -8.76 -8.52
CA GLN A 38 30.34 -9.10 -9.90
C GLN A 38 29.79 -10.55 -10.07
N GLN A 39 29.10 -11.04 -9.03
CA GLN A 39 28.49 -12.38 -9.01
C GLN A 39 27.10 -12.35 -9.67
N THR A 40 27.07 -12.01 -10.96
CA THR A 40 25.82 -11.79 -11.72
C THR A 40 24.93 -13.02 -11.78
N GLU A 41 25.49 -14.20 -11.97
CA GLU A 41 24.70 -15.45 -12.01
C GLU A 41 24.07 -15.79 -10.64
N GLN A 42 24.82 -15.58 -9.55
CA GLN A 42 24.30 -15.81 -8.20
C GLN A 42 23.24 -14.76 -7.82
N LEU A 43 23.44 -13.52 -8.24
CA LEU A 43 22.46 -12.45 -8.05
C LEU A 43 21.16 -12.76 -8.81
N ASP A 44 21.27 -13.19 -10.06
CA ASP A 44 20.12 -13.57 -10.88
C ASP A 44 19.35 -14.74 -10.24
N ALA A 45 20.04 -15.78 -9.84
CA ALA A 45 19.43 -16.92 -9.14
C ALA A 45 18.77 -16.52 -7.82
N TYR A 46 19.39 -15.60 -7.07
CA TYR A 46 18.84 -15.09 -5.82
C TYR A 46 17.57 -14.27 -6.05
N LEU A 47 17.58 -13.38 -7.05
CA LEU A 47 16.42 -12.57 -7.41
C LEU A 47 15.29 -13.45 -7.94
N HIS A 48 15.60 -14.42 -8.82
CA HIS A 48 14.61 -15.39 -9.31
C HIS A 48 14.01 -16.23 -8.18
N SER A 49 14.80 -16.69 -7.21
CA SER A 49 14.28 -17.42 -6.05
C SER A 49 13.35 -16.53 -5.22
N ALA A 50 13.75 -15.30 -4.93
CA ALA A 50 12.92 -14.36 -4.16
C ALA A 50 11.63 -13.97 -4.90
N ILE A 51 11.70 -13.81 -6.23
CA ILE A 51 10.53 -13.55 -7.08
C ILE A 51 9.62 -14.77 -7.13
N ASN A 52 10.17 -15.97 -7.37
CA ASN A 52 9.38 -17.21 -7.42
C ASN A 52 8.67 -17.49 -6.08
N ASP A 53 9.32 -17.22 -4.96
CA ASP A 53 8.69 -17.33 -3.63
C ASP A 53 7.50 -16.36 -3.48
N ILE A 54 7.60 -15.18 -4.06
CA ILE A 54 6.50 -14.21 -4.15
C ILE A 54 5.44 -14.72 -5.15
N GLU A 55 5.83 -15.13 -6.34
CA GLU A 55 4.93 -15.56 -7.43
C GLU A 55 4.18 -16.85 -7.09
N ALA A 56 4.83 -17.85 -6.54
CA ALA A 56 4.20 -19.12 -6.16
C ALA A 56 3.10 -18.96 -5.11
N ASN A 57 3.17 -17.88 -4.33
CA ASN A 57 2.22 -17.62 -3.25
C ASN A 57 1.23 -16.47 -3.56
N TYR A 58 1.43 -15.67 -4.61
CA TYR A 58 0.85 -14.33 -4.63
C TYR A 58 0.16 -13.83 -5.92
N ILE A 59 0.15 -14.54 -7.06
CA ILE A 59 -0.44 -13.96 -8.27
C ILE A 59 -1.88 -14.43 -8.49
N SER A 60 -2.85 -13.63 -7.98
CA SER A 60 -4.27 -13.71 -8.36
C SER A 60 -4.68 -12.59 -9.34
N VAL A 61 -3.83 -11.57 -9.53
CA VAL A 61 -4.14 -10.35 -10.29
C VAL A 61 -3.12 -10.17 -11.42
N ASN A 62 -3.59 -9.82 -12.60
CA ASN A 62 -2.76 -9.48 -13.76
C ASN A 62 -3.19 -8.11 -14.31
N SER A 63 -2.73 -7.06 -13.67
CA SER A 63 -2.95 -5.67 -14.13
C SER A 63 -1.95 -5.26 -15.22
N GLY A 64 -0.92 -6.08 -15.44
CA GLY A 64 0.23 -5.77 -16.27
C GLY A 64 1.26 -4.85 -15.59
N ASN A 65 1.08 -4.48 -14.31
CA ASN A 65 2.07 -3.78 -13.51
C ASN A 65 2.42 -4.62 -12.28
N LEU A 66 3.65 -5.09 -12.22
CA LEU A 66 4.14 -6.01 -11.20
C LEU A 66 3.98 -5.45 -9.76
N VAL A 67 4.14 -4.14 -9.59
CA VAL A 67 3.99 -3.48 -8.28
C VAL A 67 2.55 -3.60 -7.78
N LEU A 68 1.57 -3.25 -8.63
CA LEU A 68 0.16 -3.37 -8.29
C LEU A 68 -0.22 -4.82 -8.02
N ASP A 69 0.21 -5.75 -8.88
CA ASP A 69 -0.12 -7.17 -8.77
C ASP A 69 0.39 -7.76 -7.45
N ALA A 70 1.63 -7.44 -7.07
CA ALA A 70 2.22 -7.90 -5.82
C ALA A 70 1.48 -7.36 -4.59
N PHE A 71 1.19 -6.04 -4.55
CA PHE A 71 0.49 -5.43 -3.44
C PHE A 71 -0.94 -5.95 -3.28
N ILE A 72 -1.67 -6.06 -4.38
CA ILE A 72 -3.07 -6.49 -4.36
C ILE A 72 -3.17 -7.95 -3.94
N SER A 73 -2.34 -8.82 -4.50
CA SER A 73 -2.34 -10.24 -4.15
C SER A 73 -1.99 -10.46 -2.67
N SER A 74 -0.98 -9.74 -2.16
CA SER A 74 -0.64 -9.75 -0.73
C SER A 74 -1.79 -9.26 0.15
N PHE A 75 -2.48 -8.20 -0.29
CA PHE A 75 -3.60 -7.65 0.46
C PHE A 75 -4.85 -8.55 0.43
N GLU A 76 -5.10 -9.26 -0.66
CA GLU A 76 -6.16 -10.28 -0.72
C GLU A 76 -5.94 -11.41 0.31
N MET A 77 -4.69 -11.84 0.48
CA MET A 77 -4.36 -12.83 1.51
C MET A 77 -4.58 -12.29 2.91
N LEU A 78 -4.14 -11.05 3.17
CA LEU A 78 -4.38 -10.37 4.44
C LEU A 78 -5.88 -10.24 4.72
N ALA A 79 -6.69 -9.89 3.72
CA ALA A 79 -8.13 -9.76 3.83
C ALA A 79 -8.79 -11.09 4.23
N LYS A 80 -8.35 -12.20 3.63
CA LYS A 80 -8.81 -13.55 3.99
C LYS A 80 -8.43 -13.91 5.44
N GLU A 81 -7.17 -13.66 5.82
CA GLU A 81 -6.67 -13.92 7.19
C GLU A 81 -7.43 -13.10 8.24
N LYS A 82 -7.65 -11.82 7.98
CA LYS A 82 -8.31 -10.88 8.91
C LYS A 82 -9.83 -10.84 8.76
N GLN A 83 -10.39 -11.62 7.84
CA GLN A 83 -11.84 -11.78 7.63
C GLN A 83 -12.56 -10.47 7.35
N PHE A 84 -12.08 -9.68 6.36
CA PHE A 84 -12.80 -8.54 5.81
C PHE A 84 -12.96 -8.68 4.29
N ALA A 85 -14.00 -8.05 3.72
CA ALA A 85 -14.20 -8.07 2.29
C ALA A 85 -13.18 -7.17 1.58
N PHE A 86 -12.50 -7.69 0.57
CA PHE A 86 -11.65 -6.91 -0.30
C PHE A 86 -12.15 -7.02 -1.73
N SER A 87 -12.31 -5.89 -2.39
CA SER A 87 -12.60 -5.84 -3.82
C SER A 87 -11.67 -4.87 -4.51
N GLN A 88 -11.22 -5.25 -5.69
CA GLN A 88 -10.35 -4.43 -6.51
C GLN A 88 -10.90 -4.32 -7.94
N LYS A 89 -10.66 -3.16 -8.56
CA LYS A 89 -10.92 -2.95 -9.98
C LYS A 89 -9.77 -2.16 -10.59
N ILE A 90 -9.06 -2.78 -11.53
CA ILE A 90 -7.95 -2.16 -12.23
C ILE A 90 -8.30 -2.07 -13.71
N THR A 91 -8.34 -0.85 -14.22
CA THR A 91 -8.66 -0.55 -15.62
C THR A 91 -7.61 0.42 -16.15
N LEU A 92 -6.46 -0.12 -16.56
CA LEU A 92 -5.35 0.65 -17.12
C LEU A 92 -4.54 -0.20 -18.09
N GLN A 93 -3.76 0.47 -18.93
CA GLN A 93 -2.69 -0.16 -19.69
C GLN A 93 -1.36 0.08 -18.96
N PRO A 94 -0.46 -0.91 -18.89
CA PRO A 94 0.79 -0.80 -18.11
C PRO A 94 1.65 0.41 -18.45
N THR A 95 1.64 0.83 -19.71
CA THR A 95 2.40 1.98 -20.22
C THR A 95 1.82 3.35 -19.81
N GLN A 96 0.66 3.38 -19.15
CA GLN A 96 -0.05 4.61 -18.82
C GLN A 96 0.15 5.09 -17.38
N ILE A 97 0.94 4.37 -16.58
CA ILE A 97 1.22 4.79 -15.20
C ILE A 97 2.25 5.93 -15.23
N PRO A 98 1.87 7.16 -14.78
CA PRO A 98 2.72 8.33 -14.91
C PRO A 98 3.77 8.46 -13.81
N VAL A 99 3.80 7.54 -12.84
CA VAL A 99 4.69 7.55 -11.68
C VAL A 99 5.73 6.45 -11.78
N SER A 100 6.89 6.62 -11.13
CA SER A 100 7.89 5.56 -11.03
C SER A 100 7.38 4.40 -10.18
N ASP A 101 7.91 3.18 -10.40
CA ASP A 101 7.55 2.01 -9.59
C ASP A 101 7.85 2.22 -8.10
N TYR A 102 8.94 2.93 -7.77
CA TYR A 102 9.28 3.27 -6.39
C TYR A 102 8.23 4.17 -5.73
N ASP A 103 7.78 5.21 -6.43
CA ASP A 103 6.75 6.11 -5.93
C ASP A 103 5.38 5.42 -5.88
N LEU A 104 5.09 4.55 -6.85
CA LEU A 104 3.88 3.73 -6.86
C LEU A 104 3.86 2.76 -5.66
N CYS A 105 4.98 2.08 -5.37
CA CYS A 105 5.15 1.27 -4.16
C CYS A 105 4.83 2.06 -2.90
N THR A 106 5.36 3.28 -2.81
CA THR A 106 5.14 4.13 -1.62
C THR A 106 3.68 4.57 -1.50
N ILE A 107 3.04 4.98 -2.60
CA ILE A 107 1.63 5.37 -2.61
C ILE A 107 0.74 4.19 -2.21
N VAL A 108 0.84 3.09 -2.96
CA VAL A 108 -0.05 1.92 -2.78
C VAL A 108 0.18 1.25 -1.44
N GLY A 109 1.44 1.07 -1.02
CA GLY A 109 1.78 0.50 0.27
C GLY A 109 1.17 1.30 1.43
N ASN A 110 1.39 2.63 1.47
CA ASN A 110 0.80 3.47 2.52
C ASN A 110 -0.74 3.48 2.49
N MET A 111 -1.36 3.44 1.31
CA MET A 111 -2.83 3.37 1.22
C MET A 111 -3.35 2.07 1.82
N LEU A 112 -2.79 0.93 1.42
CA LEU A 112 -3.23 -0.40 1.87
C LEU A 112 -2.94 -0.62 3.36
N ASP A 113 -1.79 -0.15 3.87
CA ASP A 113 -1.46 -0.21 5.29
C ASP A 113 -2.46 0.58 6.13
N ASN A 114 -2.78 1.82 5.73
CA ASN A 114 -3.79 2.64 6.40
C ASN A 114 -5.17 1.98 6.39
N ALA A 115 -5.56 1.39 5.25
CA ALA A 115 -6.84 0.70 5.13
C ALA A 115 -6.90 -0.55 6.02
N SER A 116 -5.84 -1.37 6.03
CA SER A 116 -5.77 -2.58 6.86
C SER A 116 -5.86 -2.25 8.34
N GLU A 117 -5.16 -1.20 8.78
CA GLU A 117 -5.22 -0.76 10.17
C GLU A 117 -6.61 -0.26 10.56
N ALA A 118 -7.22 0.57 9.70
CA ALA A 118 -8.55 1.12 9.94
C ALA A 118 -9.63 0.02 9.98
N VAL A 119 -9.63 -0.89 9.00
CA VAL A 119 -10.61 -1.97 8.91
C VAL A 119 -10.47 -2.98 10.05
N CYS A 120 -9.24 -3.24 10.52
CA CYS A 120 -9.01 -4.11 11.67
C CYS A 120 -9.46 -3.49 12.99
N LYS A 121 -9.45 -2.16 13.11
CA LYS A 121 -9.96 -1.42 14.28
C LYS A 121 -11.47 -1.21 14.23
N SER A 122 -12.08 -1.28 13.04
CA SER A 122 -13.52 -1.10 12.86
C SER A 122 -14.32 -2.16 13.60
N ARG A 123 -15.42 -1.75 14.21
CA ARG A 123 -16.41 -2.62 14.87
C ARG A 123 -17.57 -3.01 13.95
N ASN A 124 -17.56 -2.52 12.70
CA ASN A 124 -18.57 -2.85 11.72
C ASN A 124 -18.48 -4.37 11.39
N PRO A 125 -19.57 -5.14 11.48
CA PRO A 125 -19.56 -6.57 11.11
C PRO A 125 -19.30 -6.77 9.61
N ASN A 126 -19.66 -5.80 8.78
CA ASN A 126 -19.46 -5.81 7.34
C ASN A 126 -18.22 -4.97 6.94
N ARG A 127 -17.07 -5.37 7.42
CA ARG A 127 -15.80 -4.69 7.13
C ARG A 127 -15.39 -4.88 5.68
N TYR A 128 -14.98 -3.81 5.02
CA TYR A 128 -14.57 -3.85 3.62
C TYR A 128 -13.44 -2.89 3.29
N VAL A 129 -12.73 -3.21 2.22
CA VAL A 129 -11.81 -2.31 1.49
C VAL A 129 -12.12 -2.43 0.00
N HIS A 130 -12.39 -1.29 -0.65
CA HIS A 130 -12.53 -1.17 -2.10
C HIS A 130 -11.33 -0.41 -2.64
N PHE A 131 -10.63 -1.00 -3.62
CA PHE A 131 -9.45 -0.41 -4.24
C PHE A 131 -9.62 -0.35 -5.77
N ASN A 132 -9.58 0.84 -6.33
CA ASN A 132 -9.75 1.06 -7.75
C ASN A 132 -8.57 1.83 -8.33
N VAL A 133 -8.06 1.38 -9.48
CA VAL A 133 -7.05 2.08 -10.27
C VAL A 133 -7.52 2.16 -11.71
N CYS A 134 -7.55 3.35 -12.27
CA CYS A 134 -7.99 3.54 -13.65
C CYS A 134 -7.33 4.76 -14.30
N ILE A 135 -7.45 4.80 -15.63
CA ILE A 135 -7.23 6.01 -16.41
C ILE A 135 -8.60 6.60 -16.74
N SER A 136 -8.82 7.85 -16.35
CA SER A 136 -10.05 8.56 -16.68
C SER A 136 -10.07 9.01 -18.15
N GLU A 137 -11.26 9.35 -18.65
CA GLU A 137 -11.46 9.90 -20.01
C GLU A 137 -10.63 11.15 -20.29
N ASN A 138 -10.31 11.92 -19.25
CA ASN A 138 -9.45 13.11 -19.33
C ASN A 138 -7.94 12.80 -19.29
N ASN A 139 -7.55 11.56 -19.59
CA ASN A 139 -6.16 11.10 -19.57
C ASN A 139 -5.46 11.37 -18.24
N THR A 140 -6.14 10.98 -17.16
CA THR A 140 -5.68 11.18 -15.79
C THR A 140 -5.62 9.83 -15.08
N PHE A 141 -4.49 9.54 -14.43
CA PHE A 141 -4.30 8.36 -13.61
C PHE A 141 -4.97 8.59 -12.26
N VAL A 142 -5.86 7.67 -11.88
CA VAL A 142 -6.66 7.77 -10.66
C VAL A 142 -6.44 6.53 -9.81
N ILE A 143 -6.10 6.73 -8.55
CA ILE A 143 -6.13 5.69 -7.51
C ILE A 143 -7.21 6.11 -6.50
N HIS A 144 -8.18 5.24 -6.28
CA HIS A 144 -9.27 5.48 -5.35
C HIS A 144 -9.40 4.31 -4.39
N MET A 145 -9.47 4.60 -3.10
CA MET A 145 -9.68 3.59 -2.06
C MET A 145 -10.73 4.06 -1.07
N ARG A 146 -11.62 3.14 -0.69
CA ARG A 146 -12.58 3.34 0.37
C ARG A 146 -12.59 2.13 1.30
N ASN A 147 -12.50 2.36 2.58
CA ASN A 147 -12.49 1.31 3.59
C ASN A 147 -13.36 1.66 4.80
N THR A 148 -13.89 0.64 5.47
CA THR A 148 -14.53 0.84 6.77
C THR A 148 -13.51 1.32 7.80
N CYS A 149 -13.94 2.21 8.68
CA CYS A 149 -13.13 2.71 9.80
C CYS A 149 -14.00 2.92 11.04
N LEU A 150 -13.41 3.38 12.14
CA LEU A 150 -14.18 3.91 13.25
C LEU A 150 -14.81 5.24 12.85
N PRO A 151 -16.03 5.57 13.35
CA PRO A 151 -16.62 6.87 13.14
C PRO A 151 -15.68 8.01 13.57
N GLU A 152 -15.71 9.12 12.84
CA GLU A 152 -14.78 10.25 13.04
C GLU A 152 -14.83 10.83 14.47
N ASP A 153 -15.99 10.84 15.09
CA ASP A 153 -16.18 11.30 16.46
C ASP A 153 -15.47 10.40 17.50
N GLN A 154 -15.35 9.11 17.22
CA GLN A 154 -14.59 8.17 18.07
C GLN A 154 -13.09 8.36 17.87
N ILE A 155 -12.64 8.64 16.65
CA ILE A 155 -11.23 8.91 16.36
C ILE A 155 -10.77 10.19 17.05
N LYS A 156 -11.62 11.23 17.06
CA LYS A 156 -11.32 12.52 17.73
C LYS A 156 -11.18 12.41 19.24
N LYS A 157 -11.82 11.42 19.89
CA LYS A 157 -11.71 11.18 21.33
C LYS A 157 -10.40 10.55 21.78
N TYR A 158 -9.62 10.02 20.84
CA TYR A 158 -8.35 9.35 21.12
C TYR A 158 -7.21 10.03 20.37
N PRO A 159 -6.68 11.16 20.87
CA PRO A 159 -5.65 11.95 20.19
C PRO A 159 -4.36 11.17 19.91
N ASP A 160 -4.02 10.15 20.71
CA ASP A 160 -2.86 9.29 20.49
C ASP A 160 -2.92 8.49 19.18
N HIS A 161 -4.13 8.25 18.64
CA HIS A 161 -4.26 7.59 17.34
C HIS A 161 -3.95 8.50 16.15
N ARG A 162 -3.85 9.82 16.35
CA ARG A 162 -3.50 10.78 15.28
C ARG A 162 -2.01 10.83 14.98
N MET A 163 -1.16 10.46 15.93
CA MET A 163 0.30 10.50 15.75
C MET A 163 0.82 9.36 14.85
N ASP A 164 0.15 8.19 14.85
CA ASP A 164 0.56 7.06 14.01
C ASP A 164 0.13 7.20 12.53
N HIS A 165 -0.90 8.02 12.22
CA HIS A 165 -1.38 8.21 10.85
C HIS A 165 -0.72 9.39 10.10
N GLY A 166 0.14 10.18 10.76
CA GLY A 166 0.66 11.44 10.19
C GLY A 166 1.56 11.26 8.97
N TYR A 167 2.38 10.24 8.92
CA TYR A 167 3.42 10.13 7.90
C TYR A 167 2.95 9.46 6.61
N GLY A 168 2.07 8.47 6.68
CA GLY A 168 1.60 7.74 5.49
C GLY A 168 0.87 8.64 4.50
N LEU A 169 -0.17 9.36 4.96
CA LEU A 169 -0.93 10.29 4.13
C LEU A 169 -0.09 11.49 3.68
N ALA A 170 0.82 11.98 4.54
CA ALA A 170 1.74 13.05 4.17
C ALA A 170 2.70 12.61 3.06
N ASN A 171 3.25 11.41 3.12
CA ASN A 171 4.11 10.85 2.09
C ASN A 171 3.37 10.70 0.76
N ILE A 172 2.15 10.15 0.79
CA ILE A 172 1.30 10.04 -0.39
C ILE A 172 1.08 11.42 -1.02
N LYS A 173 0.75 12.43 -0.21
CA LYS A 173 0.51 13.79 -0.67
C LYS A 173 1.76 14.38 -1.34
N ILE A 174 2.93 14.29 -0.71
CA ILE A 174 4.21 14.78 -1.26
C ILE A 174 4.49 14.15 -2.62
N ILE A 175 4.34 12.82 -2.72
CA ILE A 175 4.57 12.12 -4.00
C ILE A 175 3.53 12.55 -5.03
N THR A 176 2.27 12.65 -4.67
CA THR A 176 1.21 13.09 -5.59
C THR A 176 1.51 14.49 -6.15
N GLU A 177 1.92 15.43 -5.30
CA GLU A 177 2.30 16.79 -5.69
C GLU A 177 3.55 16.81 -6.59
N LYS A 178 4.53 15.92 -6.36
CA LYS A 178 5.72 15.74 -7.24
C LYS A 178 5.32 15.46 -8.69
N TYR A 179 4.20 14.79 -8.91
CA TYR A 179 3.66 14.47 -10.24
C TYR A 179 2.55 15.44 -10.68
N HIS A 180 2.47 16.64 -10.08
CA HIS A 180 1.44 17.65 -10.34
C HIS A 180 0.01 17.14 -10.16
N GLY A 181 -0.13 16.15 -9.29
CA GLY A 181 -1.40 15.53 -8.96
C GLY A 181 -2.08 16.20 -7.78
N TYR A 182 -3.26 15.67 -7.47
CA TYR A 182 -4.10 16.11 -6.38
C TYR A 182 -4.53 14.90 -5.53
N MET A 183 -4.51 15.07 -4.21
CA MET A 183 -4.99 14.08 -3.25
C MET A 183 -6.13 14.65 -2.41
N ARG A 184 -7.19 13.88 -2.24
CA ARG A 184 -8.29 14.14 -1.32
C ARG A 184 -8.49 12.96 -0.39
N SER A 185 -8.67 13.24 0.89
CA SER A 185 -9.06 12.24 1.89
C SER A 185 -10.20 12.78 2.73
N GLN A 186 -11.21 11.94 3.02
CA GLN A 186 -12.37 12.35 3.79
C GLN A 186 -12.99 11.18 4.55
N TYR A 187 -13.62 11.50 5.69
CA TYR A 187 -14.51 10.58 6.39
C TYR A 187 -15.91 10.66 5.79
N ILE A 188 -16.55 9.52 5.60
CA ILE A 188 -17.94 9.40 5.15
C ILE A 188 -18.59 8.37 6.07
N GLU A 189 -19.33 8.85 7.08
CA GLU A 189 -19.96 8.00 8.10
C GLU A 189 -18.94 7.11 8.83
N ASP A 190 -18.98 5.79 8.59
CA ASP A 190 -18.11 4.76 9.16
C ASP A 190 -17.03 4.28 8.17
N SER A 191 -16.76 5.08 7.16
CA SER A 191 -15.76 4.79 6.13
C SER A 191 -14.80 5.96 5.92
N PHE A 192 -13.60 5.63 5.45
CA PHE A 192 -12.58 6.58 5.02
C PHE A 192 -12.31 6.41 3.53
N GLU A 193 -12.28 7.50 2.82
CA GLU A 193 -12.05 7.54 1.39
C GLU A 193 -10.78 8.33 1.08
N THR A 194 -9.94 7.80 0.21
CA THR A 194 -8.76 8.47 -0.33
C THR A 194 -8.80 8.40 -1.84
N MET A 195 -8.65 9.55 -2.49
CA MET A 195 -8.57 9.67 -3.93
C MET A 195 -7.30 10.42 -4.32
N ILE A 196 -6.55 9.85 -5.26
CA ILE A 196 -5.35 10.41 -5.86
C ILE A 196 -5.61 10.57 -7.34
N VAL A 197 -5.27 11.73 -7.87
CA VAL A 197 -5.46 12.09 -9.27
C VAL A 197 -4.17 12.68 -9.79
N ILE A 198 -3.56 12.04 -10.81
CA ILE A 198 -2.28 12.45 -11.38
C ILE A 198 -2.45 12.62 -12.91
N PRO A 199 -2.18 13.80 -13.46
CA PRO A 199 -2.30 14.02 -14.89
C PRO A 199 -1.25 13.20 -15.66
N ILE A 200 -1.67 12.56 -16.74
CA ILE A 200 -0.75 11.91 -17.68
C ILE A 200 -0.30 12.97 -18.66
N LEU A 201 0.87 13.57 -18.39
CA LEU A 201 1.46 14.56 -19.28
C LEU A 201 1.94 13.83 -20.54
N ASN A 202 1.29 14.09 -21.68
CA ASN A 202 1.82 13.67 -22.98
C ASN A 202 3.20 14.32 -23.14
N ARG A 203 4.27 13.56 -22.95
CA ARG A 203 5.58 13.97 -23.42
C ARG A 203 5.49 14.07 -24.94
N LYS A 204 5.15 15.26 -25.48
CA LYS A 204 5.42 15.54 -26.87
C LYS A 204 6.89 15.24 -27.09
N ARG A 205 7.17 14.19 -27.87
CA ARG A 205 8.52 13.99 -28.40
C ARG A 205 8.83 15.21 -29.25
N TYR A 206 9.61 16.11 -28.69
CA TYR A 206 10.33 17.07 -29.52
C TYR A 206 11.42 16.26 -30.23
N PHE A 207 11.19 15.95 -31.50
CA PHE A 207 12.21 15.50 -32.43
C PHE A 207 13.08 16.67 -32.81
#